data_c1410b929ac49763549dba16d971e665
#
_entry.id   c1410b929ac49763549dba16d971e665
#
_cell.length_a   1.000
_cell.length_b   1.000
_cell.length_c   1.000
_cell.angle_alpha   90.00
_cell.angle_beta   90.00
_cell.angle_gamma   90.00
#
_symmetry.space_group_name_H-M   'P 1'
#
loop_
_entity.id
_entity.type
_entity.pdbx_description
1 polymer ?
#
loop_
_entity_poly.entity_id
_entity_poly.type
_entity_poly.pdbx_seq_one_letter_code
_entity_poly.pdbx_strand_id
1 'polypeptide(L)'
;MGQGLSIWRNKKMRKNFGAKAMLYPMPVLIIGSYDENNVPDAMNAAWGGISEETQISICVSEDHKTTKNIIARGAFTVSVADAENVVAADYVGIVSGNFEPNKIEKAGWHATKSEFVDAPLFDELPMALECKLISYDEESCRLVGEIVNVCADEKILDDNGKIDLTKFSPITYDPVHHIYRKLGEVVGKAFSDGVKLK
;
A
#
# COMPACT_ATOMS: atom_id res chain seq x y z
N MET A 1 -28.95 25.14 -51.96
CA MET A 1 -28.83 25.71 -50.62
C MET A 1 -28.52 24.56 -49.63
N GLY A 2 -27.26 24.35 -49.37
CA GLY A 2 -26.82 23.30 -48.47
C GLY A 2 -26.60 23.88 -47.08
N GLN A 3 -27.45 23.48 -46.14
CA GLN A 3 -27.28 23.82 -44.73
C GLN A 3 -26.18 22.92 -44.14
N GLY A 4 -25.00 23.49 -43.89
CA GLY A 4 -23.94 22.83 -43.17
C GLY A 4 -24.34 22.65 -41.69
N LEU A 5 -24.59 21.41 -41.29
CA LEU A 5 -24.70 21.03 -39.90
C LEU A 5 -23.35 21.25 -39.21
N SER A 6 -23.22 22.38 -38.53
CA SER A 6 -22.12 22.67 -37.62
C SER A 6 -22.19 21.68 -36.45
N ILE A 7 -21.37 20.63 -36.51
CA ILE A 7 -21.17 19.72 -35.38
C ILE A 7 -20.36 20.49 -34.31
N TRP A 8 -21.05 21.12 -33.38
CA TRP A 8 -20.44 21.65 -32.15
C TRP A 8 -19.94 20.46 -31.34
N ARG A 9 -18.67 20.04 -31.59
CA ARG A 9 -17.97 19.19 -30.61
C ARG A 9 -17.86 20.02 -29.33
N ASN A 10 -18.64 19.65 -28.32
CA ASN A 10 -18.44 20.16 -26.95
C ASN A 10 -16.98 19.89 -26.56
N LYS A 11 -16.14 20.92 -26.67
CA LYS A 11 -14.75 20.84 -26.26
C LYS A 11 -14.75 20.65 -24.74
N LYS A 12 -14.48 19.42 -24.28
CA LYS A 12 -14.32 19.15 -22.84
C LYS A 12 -13.30 20.13 -22.28
N MET A 13 -13.72 21.06 -21.45
CA MET A 13 -12.81 21.95 -20.74
C MET A 13 -12.10 21.17 -19.65
N ARG A 14 -10.78 21.12 -19.71
CA ARG A 14 -9.93 20.53 -18.67
C ARG A 14 -9.30 21.63 -17.85
N LYS A 15 -9.32 21.51 -16.52
CA LYS A 15 -8.59 22.40 -15.63
C LYS A 15 -7.16 21.87 -15.47
N ASN A 16 -6.18 22.75 -15.58
CA ASN A 16 -4.78 22.43 -15.32
C ASN A 16 -4.43 22.70 -13.86
N PHE A 17 -3.78 21.74 -13.21
CA PHE A 17 -3.40 21.81 -11.79
C PHE A 17 -1.88 22.01 -11.60
N GLY A 18 -1.08 22.03 -12.68
CA GLY A 18 0.37 22.02 -12.61
C GLY A 18 0.93 20.63 -12.21
N ALA A 19 2.21 20.58 -11.86
CA ALA A 19 2.86 19.34 -11.41
C ALA A 19 2.44 19.04 -9.96
N LYS A 20 1.70 17.96 -9.75
CA LYS A 20 1.22 17.51 -8.44
C LYS A 20 1.13 15.99 -8.40
N ALA A 21 1.40 15.42 -7.24
CA ALA A 21 1.27 13.97 -6.99
C ALA A 21 -0.21 13.59 -6.78
N MET A 22 -1.01 13.68 -7.85
CA MET A 22 -2.44 13.33 -7.85
C MET A 22 -2.65 12.07 -8.69
N LEU A 23 -2.65 10.92 -8.05
CA LEU A 23 -2.91 9.63 -8.68
C LEU A 23 -4.02 8.90 -7.91
N TYR A 24 -4.87 8.15 -8.62
CA TYR A 24 -5.91 7.30 -8.03
C TYR A 24 -5.94 5.93 -8.70
N PRO A 25 -6.14 4.83 -7.96
CA PRO A 25 -6.10 4.76 -6.50
C PRO A 25 -4.66 4.82 -5.99
N MET A 26 -4.44 5.38 -4.78
CA MET A 26 -3.17 5.27 -4.08
C MET A 26 -3.32 4.24 -2.96
N PRO A 27 -2.45 3.22 -2.86
CA PRO A 27 -2.55 2.22 -1.81
C PRO A 27 -2.27 2.86 -0.44
N VAL A 28 -2.69 2.19 0.62
CA VAL A 28 -2.28 2.48 1.99
C VAL A 28 -1.51 1.29 2.49
N LEU A 29 -0.19 1.38 2.40
CA LEU A 29 0.74 0.30 2.71
C LEU A 29 1.27 0.47 4.14
N ILE A 30 1.19 -0.59 4.95
CA ILE A 30 1.79 -0.63 6.27
C ILE A 30 3.08 -1.43 6.18
N ILE A 31 4.20 -0.73 6.34
CA ILE A 31 5.54 -1.31 6.23
C ILE A 31 6.03 -1.67 7.63
N GLY A 32 6.25 -2.96 7.88
CA GLY A 32 6.73 -3.51 9.14
C GLY A 32 8.23 -3.81 9.13
N SER A 33 8.92 -3.51 10.20
CA SER A 33 10.34 -3.81 10.39
C SER A 33 10.67 -4.04 11.87
N TYR A 34 11.76 -4.77 12.16
CA TYR A 34 12.34 -4.83 13.50
C TYR A 34 13.53 -3.88 13.63
N ASP A 35 13.66 -3.22 14.76
CA ASP A 35 14.88 -2.50 15.11
C ASP A 35 15.98 -3.46 15.59
N GLU A 36 17.15 -2.93 15.94
CA GLU A 36 18.31 -3.68 16.44
C GLU A 36 18.02 -4.52 17.69
N ASN A 37 17.03 -4.11 18.48
CA ASN A 37 16.62 -4.78 19.72
C ASN A 37 15.42 -5.73 19.52
N ASN A 38 15.04 -6.02 18.27
CA ASN A 38 13.85 -6.79 17.90
C ASN A 38 12.53 -6.11 18.33
N VAL A 39 12.52 -4.79 18.51
CA VAL A 39 11.28 -4.04 18.74
C VAL A 39 10.59 -3.80 17.42
N PRO A 40 9.31 -4.20 17.27
CA PRO A 40 8.57 -3.97 16.01
C PRO A 40 8.27 -2.49 15.81
N ASP A 41 8.40 -2.05 14.57
CA ASP A 41 8.01 -0.73 14.11
C ASP A 41 7.19 -0.85 12.83
N ALA A 42 6.28 0.09 12.62
CA ALA A 42 5.50 0.19 11.40
C ALA A 42 5.38 1.64 10.95
N MET A 43 5.29 1.86 9.64
CA MET A 43 4.93 3.14 9.06
C MET A 43 3.87 2.96 7.96
N ASN A 44 3.11 4.02 7.70
CA ASN A 44 2.19 4.10 6.59
C ASN A 44 2.89 4.75 5.38
N ALA A 45 2.72 4.17 4.18
CA ALA A 45 3.20 4.73 2.93
C ALA A 45 2.14 4.59 1.84
N ALA A 46 2.04 5.61 0.97
CA ALA A 46 1.12 5.62 -0.16
C ALA A 46 1.83 5.62 -1.52
N TRP A 47 3.14 5.89 -1.55
CA TRP A 47 3.91 5.96 -2.78
C TRP A 47 4.67 4.65 -3.00
N GLY A 48 3.94 3.63 -3.49
CA GLY A 48 4.50 2.32 -3.74
C GLY A 48 3.58 1.42 -4.54
N GLY A 49 4.13 0.32 -5.02
CA GLY A 49 3.40 -0.68 -5.77
C GLY A 49 4.31 -1.76 -6.34
N ILE A 50 3.68 -2.76 -6.96
CA ILE A 50 4.38 -3.84 -7.66
C ILE A 50 5.20 -3.24 -8.82
N SER A 51 6.48 -3.52 -8.87
CA SER A 51 7.41 -3.05 -9.90
C SER A 51 7.87 -4.14 -10.88
N GLU A 52 7.83 -5.40 -10.45
CA GLU A 52 8.08 -6.62 -11.24
C GLU A 52 7.21 -7.75 -10.69
N GLU A 53 7.17 -8.93 -11.32
CA GLU A 53 6.33 -10.07 -10.88
C GLU A 53 6.49 -10.41 -9.39
N THR A 54 7.72 -10.31 -8.88
CA THR A 54 8.06 -10.61 -7.47
C THR A 54 8.78 -9.44 -6.79
N GLN A 55 8.54 -8.21 -7.23
CA GLN A 55 9.17 -7.03 -6.63
C GLN A 55 8.16 -5.94 -6.31
N ILE A 56 8.42 -5.28 -5.19
CA ILE A 56 7.72 -4.07 -4.77
C ILE A 56 8.71 -2.90 -4.68
N SER A 57 8.27 -1.72 -5.15
CA SER A 57 9.03 -0.48 -5.01
C SER A 57 8.22 0.53 -4.22
N ILE A 58 8.85 1.14 -3.21
CA ILE A 58 8.21 2.09 -2.30
C ILE A 58 9.12 3.30 -2.12
N CYS A 59 8.55 4.51 -2.13
CA CYS A 59 9.29 5.74 -1.85
C CYS A 59 9.16 6.05 -0.35
N VAL A 60 10.28 5.97 0.38
CA VAL A 60 10.37 6.21 1.83
C VAL A 60 11.65 6.96 2.16
N SER A 61 11.56 8.02 2.97
CA SER A 61 12.73 8.80 3.37
C SER A 61 13.66 8.01 4.29
N GLU A 62 14.97 8.27 4.18
CA GLU A 62 16.02 7.72 5.04
C GLU A 62 15.87 8.07 6.52
N ASP A 63 15.21 9.22 6.82
CA ASP A 63 15.00 9.69 8.19
C ASP A 63 14.02 8.83 9.00
N HIS A 64 13.17 8.05 8.33
CA HIS A 64 12.24 7.18 9.02
C HIS A 64 12.96 6.04 9.74
N LYS A 65 12.53 5.74 10.99
CA LYS A 65 13.02 4.59 11.76
C LYS A 65 12.85 3.30 10.97
N THR A 66 11.69 3.11 10.36
CA THR A 66 11.38 1.93 9.54
C THR A 66 12.37 1.75 8.39
N THR A 67 12.75 2.82 7.67
CA THR A 67 13.74 2.75 6.58
C THR A 67 15.11 2.32 7.10
N LYS A 68 15.57 2.92 8.21
CA LYS A 68 16.84 2.55 8.86
C LYS A 68 16.85 1.09 9.30
N ASN A 69 15.76 0.62 9.89
CA ASN A 69 15.57 -0.77 10.28
C ASN A 69 15.68 -1.72 9.07
N ILE A 70 15.00 -1.41 7.98
CA ILE A 70 15.00 -2.21 6.76
C ILE A 70 16.40 -2.31 6.17
N ILE A 71 17.13 -1.20 6.09
CA ILE A 71 18.52 -1.19 5.59
C ILE A 71 19.42 -2.05 6.48
N ALA A 72 19.26 -1.96 7.79
CA ALA A 72 20.07 -2.72 8.75
C ALA A 72 19.73 -4.23 8.75
N ARG A 73 18.46 -4.59 8.62
CA ARG A 73 17.99 -5.99 8.68
C ARG A 73 17.93 -6.70 7.33
N GLY A 74 17.86 -5.94 6.23
CA GLY A 74 17.67 -6.50 4.90
C GLY A 74 16.30 -7.12 4.68
N ALA A 75 15.29 -6.82 5.52
CA ALA A 75 13.97 -7.44 5.47
C ALA A 75 12.87 -6.52 5.98
N PHE A 76 11.65 -6.71 5.46
CA PHE A 76 10.45 -5.97 5.85
C PHE A 76 9.18 -6.71 5.43
N THR A 77 8.06 -6.30 5.98
CA THR A 77 6.73 -6.71 5.52
C THR A 77 5.96 -5.54 4.96
N VAL A 78 5.01 -5.81 4.08
CA VAL A 78 4.09 -4.81 3.54
C VAL A 78 2.67 -5.36 3.66
N SER A 79 1.93 -4.87 4.64
CA SER A 79 0.51 -5.17 4.77
C SER A 79 -0.34 -4.10 4.08
N VAL A 80 -1.55 -4.47 3.67
CA VAL A 80 -2.52 -3.54 3.09
C VAL A 80 -3.47 -3.10 4.20
N ALA A 81 -3.55 -1.79 4.44
CA ALA A 81 -4.48 -1.25 5.41
C ALA A 81 -5.93 -1.42 4.97
N ASP A 82 -6.82 -1.71 5.89
CA ASP A 82 -8.24 -1.88 5.65
C ASP A 82 -9.10 -0.87 6.43
N ALA A 83 -10.41 -0.94 6.18
CA ALA A 83 -11.34 -0.01 6.79
C ALA A 83 -11.57 -0.24 8.28
N GLU A 84 -11.28 -1.42 8.81
CA GLU A 84 -11.43 -1.75 10.22
C GLU A 84 -10.26 -1.18 11.02
N ASN A 85 -9.07 -1.16 10.41
CA ASN A 85 -7.82 -0.71 11.02
C ASN A 85 -7.44 0.73 10.64
N VAL A 86 -8.32 1.52 10.01
CA VAL A 86 -7.96 2.85 9.46
C VAL A 86 -7.36 3.80 10.49
N VAL A 87 -7.85 3.81 11.74
CA VAL A 87 -7.34 4.69 12.80
C VAL A 87 -5.91 4.30 13.21
N ALA A 88 -5.67 3.01 13.40
CA ALA A 88 -4.33 2.50 13.74
C ALA A 88 -3.34 2.68 12.56
N ALA A 89 -3.81 2.44 11.32
CA ALA A 89 -3.02 2.64 10.11
C ALA A 89 -2.61 4.12 9.92
N ASP A 90 -3.50 5.06 10.22
CA ASP A 90 -3.17 6.49 10.20
C ASP A 90 -2.20 6.84 11.33
N TYR A 91 -2.47 6.34 12.57
CA TYR A 91 -1.62 6.59 13.74
C TYR A 91 -0.17 6.19 13.50
N VAL A 92 0.10 4.99 12.96
CA VAL A 92 1.48 4.56 12.70
C VAL A 92 2.16 5.36 11.58
N GLY A 93 1.40 6.09 10.78
CA GLY A 93 1.90 7.02 9.75
C GLY A 93 2.27 8.40 10.31
N ILE A 94 1.52 8.92 11.29
CA ILE A 94 1.74 10.26 11.84
C ILE A 94 2.70 10.28 13.04
N VAL A 95 2.92 9.12 13.68
CA VAL A 95 3.81 9.00 14.84
C VAL A 95 5.12 8.33 14.45
N SER A 96 6.24 8.98 14.74
CA SER A 96 7.57 8.42 14.47
C SER A 96 8.00 7.45 15.58
N GLY A 97 8.43 6.24 15.19
CA GLY A 97 9.06 5.26 16.07
C GLY A 97 10.39 5.74 16.69
N ASN A 98 10.97 6.82 16.16
CA ASN A 98 12.14 7.45 16.81
C ASN A 98 11.79 8.11 18.16
N PHE A 99 10.53 8.50 18.38
CA PHE A 99 10.06 9.20 19.58
C PHE A 99 9.06 8.38 20.40
N GLU A 100 8.40 7.39 19.77
CA GLU A 100 7.42 6.54 20.43
C GLU A 100 7.79 5.06 20.24
N PRO A 101 8.55 4.48 21.18
CA PRO A 101 8.98 3.09 21.07
C PRO A 101 7.81 2.08 21.21
N ASN A 102 6.73 2.45 21.90
CA ASN A 102 5.56 1.61 22.10
C ASN A 102 4.46 1.87 21.06
N LYS A 103 4.85 2.38 19.88
CA LYS A 103 3.91 2.79 18.83
C LYS A 103 2.96 1.65 18.39
N ILE A 104 3.46 0.43 18.27
CA ILE A 104 2.67 -0.73 17.85
C ILE A 104 1.64 -1.11 18.91
N GLU A 105 2.03 -1.16 20.18
CA GLU A 105 1.11 -1.42 21.29
C GLU A 105 0.02 -0.34 21.41
N LYS A 106 0.40 0.94 21.23
CA LYS A 106 -0.56 2.07 21.25
C LYS A 106 -1.52 2.05 20.07
N ALA A 107 -1.10 1.51 18.91
CA ALA A 107 -1.97 1.25 17.78
C ALA A 107 -2.98 0.11 18.05
N GLY A 108 -2.79 -0.64 19.13
CA GLY A 108 -3.57 -1.83 19.45
C GLY A 108 -3.19 -3.03 18.60
N TRP A 109 -2.00 -3.03 18.01
CA TRP A 109 -1.52 -4.12 17.17
C TRP A 109 -0.57 -5.07 17.90
N HIS A 110 -0.64 -6.35 17.50
CA HIS A 110 0.24 -7.42 17.95
C HIS A 110 1.16 -7.82 16.81
N ALA A 111 2.44 -7.98 17.13
CA ALA A 111 3.45 -8.34 16.15
C ALA A 111 3.87 -9.79 16.31
N THR A 112 3.69 -10.60 15.26
CA THR A 112 4.19 -11.97 15.15
C THR A 112 5.38 -11.98 14.18
N LYS A 113 6.43 -12.75 14.50
CA LYS A 113 7.59 -12.86 13.60
C LYS A 113 7.23 -13.64 12.33
N SER A 114 7.60 -13.12 11.16
CA SER A 114 7.51 -13.85 9.90
C SER A 114 8.39 -15.11 9.92
N GLU A 115 7.92 -16.18 9.29
CA GLU A 115 8.72 -17.40 9.07
C GLU A 115 9.67 -17.27 7.88
N PHE A 116 9.42 -16.35 6.95
CA PHE A 116 10.13 -16.21 5.68
C PHE A 116 11.18 -15.11 5.70
N VAL A 117 10.99 -14.06 6.53
CA VAL A 117 11.89 -12.91 6.60
C VAL A 117 12.07 -12.43 8.05
N ASP A 118 13.14 -11.71 8.32
CA ASP A 118 13.40 -11.14 9.66
C ASP A 118 12.65 -9.81 9.85
N ALA A 119 11.30 -9.91 9.82
CA ALA A 119 10.40 -8.77 9.95
C ALA A 119 9.08 -9.18 10.65
N PRO A 120 8.33 -8.23 11.25
CA PRO A 120 7.06 -8.50 11.91
C PRO A 120 5.89 -8.59 10.92
N LEU A 121 4.96 -9.50 11.18
CA LEU A 121 3.58 -9.46 10.70
C LEU A 121 2.72 -8.82 11.79
N PHE A 122 1.67 -8.10 11.42
CA PHE A 122 0.70 -7.52 12.35
C PHE A 122 -0.60 -8.32 12.29
N ASP A 123 -0.98 -8.92 13.41
CA ASP A 123 -2.09 -9.89 13.48
C ASP A 123 -3.45 -9.28 13.11
N GLU A 124 -3.61 -7.97 13.27
CA GLU A 124 -4.82 -7.24 12.91
C GLU A 124 -4.94 -6.95 11.41
N LEU A 125 -3.84 -7.07 10.66
CA LEU A 125 -3.81 -6.83 9.21
C LEU A 125 -3.84 -8.15 8.45
N PRO A 126 -4.95 -8.48 7.76
CA PRO A 126 -5.23 -9.84 7.33
C PRO A 126 -4.42 -10.34 6.12
N MET A 127 -3.57 -9.49 5.52
CA MET A 127 -2.63 -9.92 4.48
C MET A 127 -1.33 -9.12 4.51
N ALA A 128 -0.25 -9.78 4.16
CA ALA A 128 1.06 -9.15 4.05
C ALA A 128 1.91 -9.78 2.95
N LEU A 129 2.75 -8.94 2.33
CA LEU A 129 3.88 -9.35 1.52
C LEU A 129 5.10 -9.41 2.45
N GLU A 130 5.86 -10.50 2.39
CA GLU A 130 7.09 -10.72 3.15
C GLU A 130 8.27 -10.52 2.22
N CYS A 131 9.10 -9.52 2.51
CA CYS A 131 10.04 -8.98 1.54
C CYS A 131 11.48 -8.99 2.05
N LYS A 132 12.43 -9.26 1.14
CA LYS A 132 13.87 -9.02 1.34
C LYS A 132 14.26 -7.73 0.63
N LEU A 133 15.09 -6.92 1.26
CA LEU A 133 15.63 -5.71 0.64
C LEU A 133 16.55 -6.07 -0.53
N ILE A 134 16.27 -5.53 -1.72
CA ILE A 134 17.16 -5.59 -2.87
C ILE A 134 18.07 -4.36 -2.87
N SER A 135 17.49 -3.17 -2.76
CA SER A 135 18.24 -1.91 -2.77
C SER A 135 17.45 -0.78 -2.10
N TYR A 136 18.21 0.19 -1.62
CA TYR A 136 17.72 1.50 -1.22
C TYR A 136 18.58 2.58 -1.88
N ASP A 137 17.95 3.51 -2.55
CA ASP A 137 18.57 4.67 -3.17
C ASP A 137 18.18 5.93 -2.40
N GLU A 138 19.16 6.56 -1.74
CA GLU A 138 18.94 7.74 -0.88
C GLU A 138 18.52 8.97 -1.67
N GLU A 139 19.06 9.17 -2.88
CA GLU A 139 18.77 10.36 -3.68
C GLU A 139 17.31 10.40 -4.14
N SER A 140 16.77 9.24 -4.56
CA SER A 140 15.38 9.10 -4.98
C SER A 140 14.44 8.64 -3.87
N CYS A 141 14.95 8.34 -2.66
CA CYS A 141 14.23 7.71 -1.56
C CYS A 141 13.56 6.37 -1.94
N ARG A 142 14.13 5.66 -2.91
CA ARG A 142 13.51 4.47 -3.50
C ARG A 142 14.02 3.20 -2.85
N LEU A 143 13.09 2.51 -2.19
CA LEU A 143 13.28 1.18 -1.65
C LEU A 143 12.72 0.16 -2.64
N VAL A 144 13.51 -0.89 -2.95
CA VAL A 144 13.06 -2.04 -3.76
C VAL A 144 13.23 -3.31 -2.94
N GLY A 145 12.18 -4.11 -2.86
CA GLY A 145 12.17 -5.41 -2.18
C GLY A 145 11.75 -6.56 -3.07
N GLU A 146 12.37 -7.72 -2.86
CA GLU A 146 11.93 -9.00 -3.41
C GLU A 146 10.80 -9.55 -2.54
N ILE A 147 9.65 -9.83 -3.12
CA ILE A 147 8.53 -10.52 -2.46
C ILE A 147 8.86 -12.02 -2.43
N VAL A 148 9.18 -12.53 -1.26
CA VAL A 148 9.53 -13.97 -1.08
C VAL A 148 8.34 -14.80 -0.65
N ASN A 149 7.31 -14.17 -0.08
CA ASN A 149 6.03 -14.80 0.26
C ASN A 149 4.90 -13.77 0.34
N VAL A 150 3.68 -14.23 0.16
CA VAL A 150 2.45 -13.48 0.47
C VAL A 150 1.62 -14.35 1.38
N CYS A 151 1.30 -13.86 2.58
CA CYS A 151 0.41 -14.54 3.50
C CYS A 151 -0.92 -13.78 3.62
N ALA A 152 -1.99 -14.54 3.91
CA ALA A 152 -3.31 -13.99 4.14
C ALA A 152 -4.08 -14.89 5.14
N ASP A 153 -4.89 -14.26 6.00
CA ASP A 153 -5.79 -14.97 6.90
C ASP A 153 -6.83 -15.78 6.12
N GLU A 154 -7.13 -16.99 6.56
CA GLU A 154 -8.19 -17.81 5.98
C GLU A 154 -9.55 -17.11 5.99
N LYS A 155 -9.82 -16.24 6.99
CA LYS A 155 -11.08 -15.48 7.13
C LYS A 155 -11.37 -14.55 5.93
N ILE A 156 -10.35 -14.14 5.18
CA ILE A 156 -10.52 -13.28 3.99
C ILE A 156 -10.49 -14.06 2.67
N LEU A 157 -10.42 -15.40 2.73
CA LEU A 157 -10.40 -16.23 1.53
C LEU A 157 -11.81 -16.71 1.15
N ASP A 158 -12.03 -16.87 -0.15
CA ASP A 158 -13.21 -17.55 -0.69
C ASP A 158 -13.07 -19.10 -0.58
N ASP A 159 -14.11 -19.83 -0.97
CA ASP A 159 -14.13 -21.31 -0.94
C ASP A 159 -13.07 -21.96 -1.87
N ASN A 160 -12.43 -21.19 -2.74
CA ASN A 160 -11.35 -21.62 -3.63
C ASN A 160 -9.97 -21.18 -3.15
N GLY A 161 -9.87 -20.63 -1.93
CA GLY A 161 -8.62 -20.14 -1.36
C GLY A 161 -8.10 -18.85 -1.96
N LYS A 162 -8.96 -18.04 -2.59
CA LYS A 162 -8.58 -16.72 -3.16
C LYS A 162 -9.04 -15.61 -2.23
N ILE A 163 -8.27 -14.51 -2.19
CA ILE A 163 -8.64 -13.31 -1.43
C ILE A 163 -9.97 -12.77 -1.94
N ASP A 164 -10.93 -12.61 -1.04
CA ASP A 164 -12.27 -12.11 -1.28
C ASP A 164 -12.43 -10.69 -0.73
N LEU A 165 -12.52 -9.70 -1.62
CA LEU A 165 -12.69 -8.31 -1.24
C LEU A 165 -14.07 -7.98 -0.64
N THR A 166 -15.00 -8.94 -0.55
CA THR A 166 -16.23 -8.79 0.25
C THR A 166 -15.99 -9.07 1.74
N LYS A 167 -14.93 -9.86 2.06
CA LYS A 167 -14.50 -10.19 3.42
C LYS A 167 -13.35 -9.31 3.92
N PHE A 168 -12.70 -8.58 3.02
CA PHE A 168 -11.58 -7.69 3.28
C PHE A 168 -11.80 -6.38 2.53
N SER A 169 -11.77 -5.25 3.25
CA SER A 169 -12.06 -3.92 2.70
C SER A 169 -10.79 -3.05 2.66
N PRO A 170 -9.86 -3.28 1.71
CA PRO A 170 -8.69 -2.42 1.60
C PRO A 170 -9.09 -0.98 1.33
N ILE A 171 -8.29 -0.05 1.85
CA ILE A 171 -8.51 1.38 1.69
C ILE A 171 -7.51 1.99 0.72
N THR A 172 -7.91 3.10 0.09
CA THR A 172 -7.08 3.94 -0.77
C THR A 172 -6.99 5.34 -0.21
N TYR A 173 -5.83 5.98 -0.34
CA TYR A 173 -5.61 7.37 0.04
C TYR A 173 -6.04 8.32 -1.08
N ASP A 174 -6.79 9.36 -0.72
CA ASP A 174 -7.16 10.48 -1.59
C ASP A 174 -6.21 11.67 -1.32
N PRO A 175 -5.23 11.94 -2.20
CA PRO A 175 -4.22 12.97 -1.97
C PRO A 175 -4.76 14.41 -2.13
N VAL A 176 -5.98 14.57 -2.62
CA VAL A 176 -6.60 15.88 -2.81
C VAL A 176 -7.36 16.33 -1.57
N HIS A 177 -8.07 15.41 -0.92
CA HIS A 177 -8.90 15.71 0.23
C HIS A 177 -8.30 15.25 1.55
N HIS A 178 -7.16 14.52 1.52
CA HIS A 178 -6.50 13.93 2.68
C HIS A 178 -7.44 13.02 3.49
N ILE A 179 -8.11 12.09 2.78
CA ILE A 179 -9.04 11.12 3.37
C ILE A 179 -8.76 9.72 2.84
N TYR A 180 -9.27 8.72 3.54
CA TYR A 180 -9.26 7.33 3.10
C TYR A 180 -10.62 6.93 2.51
N ARG A 181 -10.60 6.07 1.48
CA ARG A 181 -11.79 5.54 0.79
C ARG A 181 -11.68 4.03 0.68
N LYS A 182 -12.80 3.33 0.76
CA LYS A 182 -12.89 1.91 0.37
C LYS A 182 -12.84 1.78 -1.15
N LEU A 183 -12.36 0.64 -1.66
CA LEU A 183 -12.56 0.26 -3.05
C LEU A 183 -14.06 0.08 -3.31
N GLY A 184 -14.50 0.40 -4.53
CA GLY A 184 -15.89 0.32 -4.95
C GLY A 184 -16.31 -1.07 -5.44
N GLU A 185 -17.47 -1.11 -6.09
CA GLU A 185 -18.05 -2.31 -6.67
C GLU A 185 -17.24 -2.81 -7.89
N VAL A 186 -17.45 -4.09 -8.24
CA VAL A 186 -16.92 -4.67 -9.47
C VAL A 186 -17.61 -4.02 -10.68
N VAL A 187 -16.84 -3.41 -11.56
CA VAL A 187 -17.34 -2.68 -12.74
C VAL A 187 -17.08 -3.41 -14.06
N GLY A 188 -16.33 -4.52 -14.03
CA GLY A 188 -16.01 -5.28 -15.25
C GLY A 188 -15.04 -6.42 -15.00
N LYS A 189 -14.80 -7.20 -16.05
CA LYS A 189 -13.87 -8.34 -16.08
C LYS A 189 -12.63 -7.97 -16.89
N ALA A 190 -11.47 -7.95 -16.22
CA ALA A 190 -10.19 -7.74 -16.88
C ALA A 190 -9.94 -8.84 -17.95
N PHE A 191 -9.24 -8.47 -19.01
CA PHE A 191 -8.91 -9.33 -20.18
C PHE A 191 -10.12 -9.94 -20.92
N SER A 192 -11.35 -9.58 -20.56
CA SER A 192 -12.59 -10.12 -21.11
C SER A 192 -13.47 -9.04 -21.72
N ASP A 193 -13.80 -7.99 -20.98
CA ASP A 193 -14.78 -7.01 -21.45
C ASP A 193 -14.31 -6.22 -22.67
N GLY A 194 -13.00 -6.01 -22.84
CA GLY A 194 -12.44 -5.34 -24.01
C GLY A 194 -12.59 -6.12 -25.33
N VAL A 195 -12.89 -7.42 -25.28
CA VAL A 195 -13.13 -8.25 -26.47
C VAL A 195 -14.34 -7.76 -27.28
N LYS A 196 -15.30 -7.07 -26.63
CA LYS A 196 -16.48 -6.47 -27.29
C LYS A 196 -16.13 -5.39 -28.31
N LEU A 197 -14.89 -4.90 -28.32
CA LEU A 197 -14.39 -3.87 -29.26
C LEU A 197 -13.56 -4.46 -30.40
N LYS A 198 -13.34 -5.78 -30.43
CA LYS A 198 -12.72 -6.50 -31.54
C LYS A 198 -13.76 -6.89 -32.57
#